data_fa36750ab6cdbb1e0c331ef4d2ed5b38
#
_entry.id   fa36750ab6cdbb1e0c331ef4d2ed5b38
#
_cell.length_a   1.000
_cell.length_b   1.000
_cell.length_c   1.000
_cell.angle_alpha   90.00
_cell.angle_beta   90.00
_cell.angle_gamma   90.00
#
_symmetry.space_group_name_H-M   'P 1'
#
loop_
_entity.id
_entity.type
_entity.pdbx_description
1 polymer ?
#
loop_
_entity_poly.entity_id
_entity_poly.type
_entity_poly.pdbx_seq_one_letter_code
_entity_poly.pdbx_strand_id
1 'polypeptide(L)'
;MIKILNKSFKPRLKARIRQNRRVLNKNLDNFFEWVKGAELIELQECNVEEDPVRPELSNEFRTGYGRKIFGVKYRGEIHAVMCFAYTNEIPRTVDELEKMSHDAYLQSTLRDQNIGRIAIAYTVWSKKKGGGMLIVKEVFKKI
;
A
#
# COMPACT_ATOMS: atom_id res chain seq x y z
N MET A 1 -3.27 13.89 -3.98
CA MET A 1 -3.12 13.71 -2.51
C MET A 1 -3.33 12.24 -2.17
N ILE A 2 -2.50 11.71 -1.31
CA ILE A 2 -2.62 10.34 -0.79
C ILE A 2 -3.10 10.38 0.65
N LYS A 3 -4.10 9.56 0.97
CA LYS A 3 -4.57 9.34 2.34
C LYS A 3 -4.42 7.88 2.73
N ILE A 4 -3.97 7.61 3.93
CA ILE A 4 -3.82 6.27 4.47
C ILE A 4 -4.92 6.03 5.51
N LEU A 5 -5.78 5.03 5.25
CA LEU A 5 -6.87 4.67 6.16
C LEU A 5 -6.42 3.72 7.29
N ASN A 6 -5.23 3.15 7.18
CA ASN A 6 -4.71 2.21 8.15
C ASN A 6 -3.76 2.92 9.13
N LYS A 7 -4.09 2.84 10.42
CA LYS A 7 -3.31 3.48 11.50
C LYS A 7 -2.13 2.65 12.02
N SER A 8 -1.79 1.52 11.38
CA SER A 8 -0.74 0.62 11.90
C SER A 8 0.70 1.12 11.73
N PHE A 9 0.88 2.29 11.15
CA PHE A 9 2.19 2.90 10.96
C PHE A 9 2.64 3.69 12.19
N LYS A 10 3.31 3.03 13.13
CA LYS A 10 4.05 3.74 14.17
C LYS A 10 5.55 3.46 14.01
N PRO A 11 6.38 4.48 13.75
CA PRO A 11 7.83 4.29 13.71
C PRO A 11 8.36 4.02 15.12
N ARG A 12 8.41 2.75 15.51
CA ARG A 12 9.02 2.33 16.77
C ARG A 12 10.56 2.24 16.68
N LEU A 13 11.11 2.64 15.53
CA LEU A 13 12.53 2.49 15.25
C LEU A 13 13.41 3.34 16.17
N LYS A 14 13.00 4.57 16.48
CA LYS A 14 13.79 5.51 17.31
C LYS A 14 14.02 5.02 18.74
N ALA A 15 13.10 4.29 19.33
CA ALA A 15 13.24 3.79 20.70
C ALA A 15 14.25 2.62 20.81
N ARG A 16 14.35 1.78 19.78
CA ARG A 16 15.29 0.66 19.73
C ARG A 16 16.72 1.07 19.37
N ILE A 17 16.88 2.17 18.65
CA ILE A 17 18.21 2.68 18.24
C ILE A 17 19.09 3.02 19.43
N ARG A 18 18.50 3.45 20.55
CA ARG A 18 19.24 3.84 21.77
C ARG A 18 19.73 2.65 22.61
N GLN A 19 19.21 1.45 22.40
CA GLN A 19 19.44 0.32 23.28
C GLN A 19 20.51 -0.67 22.84
N ASN A 20 20.85 -0.75 21.53
CA ASN A 20 21.87 -1.72 21.07
C ASN A 20 22.42 -1.41 19.68
N ARG A 21 23.53 -0.66 19.61
CA ARG A 21 24.19 -0.26 18.35
C ARG A 21 24.62 -1.42 17.46
N ARG A 22 25.01 -2.58 18.03
CA ARG A 22 25.45 -3.74 17.23
C ARG A 22 24.30 -4.41 16.50
N VAL A 23 23.17 -4.61 17.19
CA VAL A 23 21.96 -5.16 16.59
C VAL A 23 21.41 -4.18 15.56
N LEU A 24 21.49 -2.87 15.83
CA LEU A 24 21.06 -1.83 14.92
C LEU A 24 21.82 -1.85 13.59
N ASN A 25 23.17 -1.91 13.64
CA ASN A 25 24.00 -1.91 12.43
C ASN A 25 23.70 -3.14 11.56
N LYS A 26 23.55 -4.31 12.15
CA LYS A 26 23.19 -5.54 11.44
C LYS A 26 21.78 -5.43 10.82
N ASN A 27 20.83 -4.88 11.56
CA ASN A 27 19.48 -4.68 11.07
C ASN A 27 19.41 -3.63 9.96
N LEU A 28 20.23 -2.58 10.02
CA LEU A 28 20.34 -1.57 8.96
C LEU A 28 21.00 -2.16 7.70
N ASP A 29 22.03 -2.95 7.83
CA ASP A 29 22.69 -3.62 6.70
C ASP A 29 21.71 -4.55 5.98
N ASN A 30 20.96 -5.37 6.73
CA ASN A 30 19.92 -6.22 6.18
C ASN A 30 18.80 -5.43 5.53
N PHE A 31 18.42 -4.30 6.12
CA PHE A 31 17.42 -3.40 5.56
C PHE A 31 17.89 -2.79 4.25
N PHE A 32 19.14 -2.32 4.17
CA PHE A 32 19.69 -1.74 2.94
C PHE A 32 19.83 -2.77 1.83
N GLU A 33 20.24 -4.01 2.14
CA GLU A 33 20.26 -5.10 1.15
C GLU A 33 18.86 -5.34 0.59
N TRP A 34 17.88 -5.40 1.48
CA TRP A 34 16.49 -5.63 1.11
C TRP A 34 15.96 -4.50 0.22
N VAL A 35 16.21 -3.24 0.60
CA VAL A 35 15.80 -2.07 -0.19
C VAL A 35 16.42 -2.09 -1.59
N LYS A 36 17.70 -2.44 -1.71
CA LYS A 36 18.39 -2.52 -3.01
C LYS A 36 17.83 -3.61 -3.92
N GLY A 37 17.43 -4.74 -3.35
CA GLY A 37 16.90 -5.86 -4.12
C GLY A 37 15.39 -5.85 -4.31
N ALA A 38 14.69 -4.90 -3.68
CA ALA A 38 13.24 -4.84 -3.72
C ALA A 38 12.73 -4.12 -4.96
N GLU A 39 11.68 -4.65 -5.56
CA GLU A 39 11.04 -4.09 -6.73
C GLU A 39 9.56 -3.85 -6.47
N LEU A 40 9.07 -2.65 -6.80
CA LEU A 40 7.63 -2.36 -6.76
C LEU A 40 6.98 -2.84 -8.05
N ILE A 41 5.97 -3.68 -7.92
CA ILE A 41 5.21 -4.21 -9.06
C ILE A 41 3.71 -4.04 -8.84
N GLU A 42 2.97 -3.89 -9.92
CA GLU A 42 1.50 -3.95 -9.89
C GLU A 42 1.05 -5.40 -9.92
N LEU A 43 0.12 -5.76 -9.04
CA LEU A 43 -0.39 -7.11 -8.92
C LEU A 43 -1.83 -7.18 -9.42
N GLN A 44 -2.20 -8.31 -10.05
CA GLN A 44 -3.58 -8.61 -10.42
C GLN A 44 -4.34 -9.29 -9.29
N GLU A 45 -3.63 -9.86 -8.35
CA GLU A 45 -4.21 -10.50 -7.17
C GLU A 45 -3.23 -10.48 -6.00
N CYS A 46 -3.74 -10.59 -4.79
CA CYS A 46 -2.95 -10.78 -3.58
C CYS A 46 -3.58 -11.88 -2.73
N ASN A 47 -2.84 -12.38 -1.74
CA ASN A 47 -3.42 -13.29 -0.75
C ASN A 47 -4.24 -12.48 0.26
N VAL A 48 -5.55 -12.41 0.05
CA VAL A 48 -6.44 -11.60 0.88
C VAL A 48 -6.49 -12.05 2.34
N GLU A 49 -6.20 -13.34 2.60
CA GLU A 49 -6.16 -13.88 3.96
C GLU A 49 -5.00 -13.30 4.79
N GLU A 50 -3.96 -12.83 4.14
CA GLU A 50 -2.82 -12.18 4.79
C GLU A 50 -3.08 -10.72 5.15
N ASP A 51 -4.14 -10.12 4.65
CA ASP A 51 -4.51 -8.74 4.95
C ASP A 51 -5.06 -8.65 6.38
N PRO A 52 -4.34 -7.99 7.31
CA PRO A 52 -4.79 -7.92 8.70
C PRO A 52 -5.91 -6.91 8.94
N VAL A 53 -6.24 -6.10 7.94
CA VAL A 53 -7.18 -4.98 8.08
C VAL A 53 -8.48 -5.23 7.34
N ARG A 54 -8.38 -5.73 6.09
CA ARG A 54 -9.53 -5.87 5.19
C ARG A 54 -9.56 -7.26 4.51
N PRO A 55 -9.49 -8.36 5.27
CA PRO A 55 -9.46 -9.69 4.64
C PRO A 55 -10.75 -10.03 3.89
N GLU A 56 -11.86 -9.34 4.18
CA GLU A 56 -13.15 -9.53 3.53
C GLU A 56 -13.22 -9.01 2.10
N LEU A 57 -12.29 -8.13 1.69
CA LEU A 57 -12.30 -7.55 0.35
C LEU A 57 -11.67 -8.52 -0.65
N SER A 58 -12.43 -8.85 -1.70
CA SER A 58 -11.98 -9.76 -2.77
C SER A 58 -10.93 -9.12 -3.68
N ASN A 59 -10.23 -9.93 -4.47
CA ASN A 59 -9.32 -9.43 -5.49
C ASN A 59 -10.06 -8.66 -6.59
N GLU A 60 -11.30 -9.05 -6.92
CA GLU A 60 -12.14 -8.32 -7.86
C GLU A 60 -12.43 -6.90 -7.37
N PHE A 61 -12.73 -6.75 -6.08
CA PHE A 61 -12.86 -5.40 -5.49
C PHE A 61 -11.56 -4.62 -5.62
N ARG A 62 -10.43 -5.23 -5.29
CA ARG A 62 -9.13 -4.56 -5.21
C ARG A 62 -8.58 -4.12 -6.57
N THR A 63 -9.07 -4.68 -7.65
CA THR A 63 -8.60 -4.39 -9.01
C THR A 63 -9.65 -3.75 -9.91
N GLY A 64 -10.91 -3.67 -9.47
CA GLY A 64 -12.00 -3.08 -10.25
C GLY A 64 -12.06 -1.56 -10.14
N TYR A 65 -12.62 -0.93 -11.16
CA TYR A 65 -12.90 0.50 -11.19
C TYR A 65 -11.70 1.39 -10.87
N GLY A 66 -10.56 1.10 -11.48
CA GLY A 66 -9.34 1.88 -11.29
C GLY A 66 -8.60 1.61 -9.97
N ARG A 67 -9.13 0.75 -9.11
CA ARG A 67 -8.43 0.32 -7.90
C ARG A 67 -7.24 -0.56 -8.26
N LYS A 68 -6.17 -0.46 -7.49
CA LYS A 68 -4.91 -1.14 -7.79
C LYS A 68 -4.31 -1.81 -6.57
N ILE A 69 -3.59 -2.90 -6.82
CA ILE A 69 -2.77 -3.60 -5.84
C ILE A 69 -1.31 -3.42 -6.26
N PHE A 70 -0.48 -2.90 -5.36
CA PHE A 70 0.97 -2.92 -5.53
C PHE A 70 1.61 -3.87 -4.53
N GLY A 71 2.68 -4.51 -4.96
CA GLY A 71 3.48 -5.36 -4.12
C GLY A 71 4.96 -5.00 -4.21
N VAL A 72 5.68 -5.26 -3.14
CA VAL A 72 7.14 -5.21 -3.12
C VAL A 72 7.66 -6.64 -3.23
N LYS A 73 8.31 -6.92 -4.35
CA LYS A 73 8.93 -8.21 -4.64
C LYS A 73 10.40 -8.19 -4.27
N TYR A 74 10.83 -9.20 -3.53
CA TYR A 74 12.21 -9.39 -3.13
C TYR A 74 12.54 -10.89 -3.15
N ARG A 75 13.60 -11.25 -3.90
CA ARG A 75 14.01 -12.65 -4.07
C ARG A 75 12.88 -13.57 -4.49
N GLY A 76 12.05 -13.11 -5.42
CA GLY A 76 10.95 -13.90 -5.98
C GLY A 76 9.67 -13.95 -5.16
N GLU A 77 9.63 -13.31 -3.98
CA GLU A 77 8.48 -13.31 -3.08
C GLU A 77 7.92 -11.90 -2.86
N ILE A 78 6.62 -11.82 -2.63
CA ILE A 78 5.95 -10.57 -2.26
C ILE A 78 5.99 -10.41 -0.75
N HIS A 79 6.66 -9.36 -0.27
CA HIS A 79 6.86 -9.10 1.15
C HIS A 79 5.99 -7.99 1.71
N ALA A 80 5.50 -7.11 0.86
CA ALA A 80 4.61 -6.03 1.27
C ALA A 80 3.55 -5.81 0.20
N VAL A 81 2.36 -5.41 0.60
CA VAL A 81 1.23 -5.16 -0.30
C VAL A 81 0.53 -3.88 0.12
N MET A 82 0.15 -3.08 -0.85
CA MET A 82 -0.65 -1.89 -0.67
C MET A 82 -1.76 -1.85 -1.68
N CYS A 83 -2.99 -1.70 -1.21
CA CYS A 83 -4.16 -1.54 -2.07
C CYS A 83 -4.65 -0.11 -1.99
N PHE A 84 -4.96 0.49 -3.13
CA PHE A 84 -5.48 1.83 -3.16
C PHE A 84 -6.55 2.04 -4.23
N ALA A 85 -7.33 3.09 -4.01
CA ALA A 85 -8.41 3.52 -4.88
C ALA A 85 -8.27 5.01 -5.17
N TYR A 86 -8.85 5.45 -6.28
CA TYR A 86 -8.92 6.86 -6.63
C TYR A 86 -10.35 7.36 -6.42
N THR A 87 -10.47 8.46 -5.69
CA THR A 87 -11.76 9.10 -5.39
C THR A 87 -11.68 10.60 -5.62
N ASN A 88 -12.82 11.28 -5.65
CA ASN A 88 -12.87 12.73 -5.68
C ASN A 88 -13.16 13.34 -4.31
N GLU A 89 -13.57 12.52 -3.36
CA GLU A 89 -13.84 12.89 -1.97
C GLU A 89 -13.18 11.87 -1.04
N ILE A 90 -13.01 12.22 0.22
CA ILE A 90 -12.40 11.33 1.21
C ILE A 90 -13.47 10.39 1.78
N PRO A 91 -13.39 9.07 1.52
CA PRO A 91 -14.32 8.09 2.09
C PRO A 91 -14.05 7.88 3.58
N ARG A 92 -15.10 7.62 4.33
CA ARG A 92 -15.03 7.33 5.77
C ARG A 92 -15.27 5.85 6.08
N THR A 93 -15.91 5.14 5.15
CA THR A 93 -16.23 3.72 5.28
C THR A 93 -15.84 2.98 4.02
N VAL A 94 -15.80 1.64 4.09
CA VAL A 94 -15.54 0.79 2.91
C VAL A 94 -16.65 0.96 1.87
N ASP A 95 -17.90 1.07 2.30
CA ASP A 95 -19.03 1.28 1.38
C ASP A 95 -18.90 2.61 0.64
N GLU A 96 -18.51 3.66 1.34
CA GLU A 96 -18.21 4.95 0.70
C GLU A 96 -17.01 4.85 -0.26
N LEU A 97 -15.96 4.13 0.13
CA LEU A 97 -14.79 3.90 -0.73
C LEU A 97 -15.20 3.21 -2.03
N GLU A 98 -16.01 2.17 -1.94
CA GLU A 98 -16.50 1.43 -3.11
C GLU A 98 -17.31 2.35 -4.04
N LYS A 99 -18.28 3.06 -3.49
CA LYS A 99 -19.13 3.97 -4.25
C LYS A 99 -18.34 5.12 -4.86
N MET A 100 -17.52 5.79 -4.07
CA MET A 100 -16.77 6.96 -4.52
C MET A 100 -15.73 6.62 -5.57
N SER A 101 -15.05 5.46 -5.44
CA SER A 101 -14.09 5.01 -6.45
C SER A 101 -14.79 4.58 -7.75
N HIS A 102 -15.94 3.93 -7.66
CA HIS A 102 -16.76 3.57 -8.81
C HIS A 102 -17.21 4.82 -9.56
N ASP A 103 -17.77 5.80 -8.85
CA ASP A 103 -18.24 7.06 -9.44
C ASP A 103 -17.09 7.84 -10.09
N ALA A 104 -15.93 7.92 -9.43
CA ALA A 104 -14.76 8.59 -9.98
C ALA A 104 -14.27 7.93 -11.27
N TYR A 105 -14.27 6.60 -11.31
CA TYR A 105 -13.89 5.85 -12.51
C TYR A 105 -14.86 6.10 -13.65
N LEU A 106 -16.17 6.04 -13.40
CA LEU A 106 -17.18 6.32 -14.42
C LEU A 106 -17.08 7.75 -14.96
N GLN A 107 -16.85 8.72 -14.09
CA GLN A 107 -16.66 10.10 -14.51
C GLN A 107 -15.42 10.27 -15.38
N SER A 108 -14.33 9.58 -15.06
CA SER A 108 -13.10 9.65 -15.85
C SER A 108 -13.28 9.07 -17.26
N THR A 109 -14.04 7.98 -17.40
CA THR A 109 -14.29 7.36 -18.70
C THR A 109 -15.21 8.21 -19.57
N LEU A 110 -16.19 8.90 -18.99
CA LEU A 110 -17.13 9.75 -19.71
C LEU A 110 -16.52 11.07 -20.18
N ARG A 111 -15.53 11.60 -19.48
CA ARG A 111 -14.95 12.93 -19.71
C ARG A 111 -13.51 12.93 -20.17
N ASP A 112 -12.94 11.76 -20.43
CA ASP A 112 -11.51 11.60 -20.78
C ASP A 112 -10.59 12.28 -19.76
N GLN A 113 -10.92 12.15 -18.48
CA GLN A 113 -10.19 12.74 -17.37
C GLN A 113 -9.45 11.65 -16.55
N ASN A 114 -8.47 12.07 -15.78
CA ASN A 114 -7.78 11.19 -14.83
C ASN A 114 -8.74 10.63 -13.77
N ILE A 115 -8.53 9.38 -13.38
CA ILE A 115 -9.34 8.68 -12.38
C ILE A 115 -9.15 9.33 -11.02
N GLY A 116 -10.11 10.15 -10.58
CA GLY A 116 -10.12 10.73 -9.25
C GLY A 116 -8.88 11.60 -8.93
N ARG A 117 -9.02 12.49 -7.98
CA ARG A 117 -7.94 13.41 -7.55
C ARG A 117 -7.21 12.94 -6.31
N ILE A 118 -7.80 12.00 -5.57
CA ILE A 118 -7.30 11.55 -4.27
C ILE A 118 -7.02 10.06 -4.38
N ALA A 119 -5.77 9.67 -4.08
CA ALA A 119 -5.42 8.27 -3.94
C ALA A 119 -5.61 7.85 -2.48
N ILE A 120 -6.44 6.87 -2.25
CA ILE A 120 -6.75 6.34 -0.92
C ILE A 120 -6.10 4.98 -0.75
N ALA A 121 -5.10 4.91 0.13
CA ALA A 121 -4.54 3.64 0.56
C ALA A 121 -5.44 3.06 1.66
N TYR A 122 -6.25 2.08 1.31
CA TYR A 122 -7.22 1.53 2.26
C TYR A 122 -6.70 0.31 3.03
N THR A 123 -5.64 -0.33 2.55
CA THR A 123 -4.93 -1.35 3.30
C THR A 123 -3.47 -1.45 2.88
N VAL A 124 -2.60 -1.67 3.88
CA VAL A 124 -1.15 -1.86 3.70
C VAL A 124 -0.71 -2.91 4.71
N TRP A 125 0.03 -3.91 4.26
CA TRP A 125 0.64 -4.87 5.16
C TRP A 125 1.99 -5.34 4.66
N SER A 126 2.79 -5.92 5.55
CA SER A 126 4.11 -6.43 5.22
C SER A 126 4.45 -7.67 6.06
N LYS A 127 5.04 -8.66 5.43
CA LYS A 127 5.63 -9.82 6.10
C LYS A 127 7.02 -9.51 6.63
N LYS A 128 7.68 -8.50 6.07
CA LYS A 128 9.05 -8.12 6.41
C LYS A 128 9.07 -6.76 7.08
N LYS A 129 9.84 -6.65 8.16
CA LYS A 129 9.98 -5.40 8.92
C LYS A 129 10.47 -4.26 8.01
N GLY A 130 9.78 -3.12 8.09
CA GLY A 130 10.05 -1.97 7.26
C GLY A 130 9.42 -2.00 5.87
N GLY A 131 8.78 -3.13 5.47
CA GLY A 131 8.17 -3.28 4.16
C GLY A 131 7.01 -2.34 3.91
N GLY A 132 6.22 -2.07 4.95
CA GLY A 132 5.11 -1.12 4.84
C GLY A 132 5.57 0.30 4.52
N MET A 133 6.63 0.77 5.19
CA MET A 133 7.21 2.09 4.89
C MET A 133 7.82 2.13 3.49
N LEU A 134 8.49 1.06 3.10
CA LEU A 134 9.10 0.97 1.78
C LEU A 134 8.04 1.05 0.68
N ILE A 135 6.97 0.28 0.78
CA ILE A 135 5.94 0.26 -0.25
C ILE A 135 5.22 1.61 -0.35
N VAL A 136 4.92 2.25 0.77
CA VAL A 136 4.33 3.59 0.76
C VAL A 136 5.25 4.57 0.04
N LYS A 137 6.54 4.58 0.36
CA LYS A 137 7.53 5.45 -0.27
C LYS A 137 7.63 5.21 -1.78
N GLU A 138 7.70 3.95 -2.20
CA GLU A 138 7.83 3.61 -3.62
C GLU A 138 6.55 3.92 -4.41
N VAL A 139 5.38 3.70 -3.82
CA VAL A 139 4.10 4.07 -4.45
C VAL A 139 3.99 5.59 -4.60
N PHE A 140 4.41 6.37 -3.59
CA PHE A 140 4.44 7.83 -3.69
C PHE A 140 5.25 8.34 -4.88
N LYS A 141 6.33 7.67 -5.23
CA LYS A 141 7.15 8.05 -6.39
C LYS A 141 6.46 7.79 -7.72
N LYS A 142 5.53 6.83 -7.78
CA LYS A 142 4.81 6.46 -9.01
C LYS A 142 3.54 7.29 -9.25
N ILE A 143 2.98 7.79 -8.20
CA ILE A 143 1.78 8.61 -8.25
C ILE A 143 2.20 10.07 -8.32
#